data_0b6af7c4f8fc77e8b978cb679a597d3a
#
_entry.id   0b6af7c4f8fc77e8b978cb679a597d3a
#
_cell.length_a   1.000
_cell.length_b   1.000
_cell.length_c   1.000
_cell.angle_alpha   90.00
_cell.angle_beta   90.00
_cell.angle_gamma   90.00
#
_symmetry.space_group_name_H-M   'P 1'
#
loop_
_entity.id
_entity.type
_entity.pdbx_description
1 polymer ?
#
loop_
_entity_poly.entity_id
_entity_poly.type
_entity_poly.pdbx_seq_one_letter_code
_entity_poly.pdbx_strand_id
1 'polypeptide(L)'
;DNKAHEAYLEEAKKCTPPLSEEELSSIWNSAVGFYNSTIKADKNYISPAEYNSMEFEESLIPSDFTDVGQAKAFLEAATDKVIYVKGLGLYYFTGKVWKDDDLLVQKALQGFTHKQLCLAWKMMNEAESDETQEKAEAFYKFVLSRRKSSNIKATITELKPMVQVDVKMLDKDGFLLNTPDGTVDLRSGKLRTHDPKDYCTKICAVSPNDKGMDEWLRFLRDFTCKDKALEDYLQLESGVECIGEVLNENLVIQYGEGGNGKSTFNNAKFYVLGDYAGTISAELLTVKPTKNKGAELAETHNKRLILAAELPEGKRLDSGSLKNLSSTDPIHAEKKFEAPFNFIPTHTTVLYTNHLPKVG
;
A
#
# COMPACT_ATOMS: atom_id res chain seq x y z
N ASP A 1 -20.17 28.13 -18.43
CA ASP A 1 -20.73 28.18 -17.09
C ASP A 1 -21.80 29.27 -17.06
N ASN A 2 -23.06 28.90 -16.83
CA ASN A 2 -24.25 29.82 -16.93
C ASN A 2 -24.11 31.01 -15.98
N LYS A 3 -23.57 30.83 -14.77
CA LYS A 3 -23.37 31.90 -13.79
C LYS A 3 -22.36 32.96 -14.26
N ALA A 4 -21.27 32.51 -14.92
CA ALA A 4 -20.28 33.43 -15.44
C ALA A 4 -20.83 34.24 -16.61
N HIS A 5 -21.69 33.63 -17.45
CA HIS A 5 -22.37 34.33 -18.54
C HIS A 5 -23.40 35.35 -18.03
N GLU A 6 -24.18 34.98 -17.02
CA GLU A 6 -25.12 35.90 -16.35
C GLU A 6 -24.39 37.10 -15.73
N ALA A 7 -23.29 36.88 -15.00
CA ALA A 7 -22.47 37.95 -14.44
C ALA A 7 -21.88 38.87 -15.53
N TYR A 8 -21.41 38.27 -16.64
CA TYR A 8 -20.93 39.05 -17.78
C TYR A 8 -21.99 39.94 -18.36
N LEU A 9 -23.21 39.44 -18.57
CA LEU A 9 -24.34 40.24 -19.10
C LEU A 9 -24.78 41.37 -18.13
N GLU A 10 -24.71 41.13 -16.82
CA GLU A 10 -25.00 42.19 -15.82
C GLU A 10 -23.93 43.30 -15.86
N GLU A 11 -22.68 42.98 -15.92
CA GLU A 11 -21.60 43.98 -16.01
C GLU A 11 -21.62 44.74 -17.36
N ALA A 12 -21.94 44.05 -18.44
CA ALA A 12 -22.04 44.67 -19.78
C ALA A 12 -23.14 45.74 -19.85
N LYS A 13 -24.19 45.70 -19.00
CA LYS A 13 -25.21 46.77 -18.91
C LYS A 13 -24.64 48.13 -18.49
N LYS A 14 -23.47 48.18 -17.90
CA LYS A 14 -22.78 49.38 -17.46
C LYS A 14 -22.03 50.10 -18.59
N CYS A 15 -21.90 49.48 -19.76
CA CYS A 15 -21.24 50.09 -20.91
C CYS A 15 -22.04 51.27 -21.50
N THR A 16 -21.33 52.33 -21.85
CA THR A 16 -21.92 53.52 -22.50
C THR A 16 -21.09 53.90 -23.74
N PRO A 17 -21.66 53.82 -24.96
CA PRO A 17 -23.00 53.32 -25.27
C PRO A 17 -23.21 51.85 -25.00
N PRO A 18 -24.45 51.38 -24.86
CA PRO A 18 -24.75 49.96 -24.65
C PRO A 18 -24.24 49.10 -25.83
N LEU A 19 -23.67 47.92 -25.51
CA LEU A 19 -23.21 46.97 -26.53
C LEU A 19 -24.43 46.28 -27.18
N SER A 20 -24.33 45.98 -28.47
CA SER A 20 -25.33 45.17 -29.16
C SER A 20 -25.26 43.69 -28.74
N GLU A 21 -26.32 42.93 -28.99
CA GLU A 21 -26.34 41.47 -28.68
C GLU A 21 -25.29 40.72 -29.47
N GLU A 22 -24.99 41.14 -30.70
CA GLU A 22 -23.93 40.54 -31.55
C GLU A 22 -22.54 40.81 -30.99
N GLU A 23 -22.28 42.03 -30.50
CA GLU A 23 -21.01 42.37 -29.83
C GLU A 23 -20.86 41.62 -28.51
N LEU A 24 -21.91 41.53 -27.69
CA LEU A 24 -21.90 40.77 -26.44
C LEU A 24 -21.56 39.28 -26.69
N SER A 25 -22.24 38.69 -27.68
CA SER A 25 -21.98 37.30 -28.05
C SER A 25 -20.55 37.09 -28.61
N SER A 26 -20.06 38.01 -29.40
CA SER A 26 -18.70 37.96 -29.96
C SER A 26 -17.65 38.04 -28.85
N ILE A 27 -17.79 38.99 -27.93
CA ILE A 27 -16.86 39.14 -26.78
C ILE A 27 -16.90 37.92 -25.91
N TRP A 28 -18.10 37.40 -25.56
CA TRP A 28 -18.23 36.20 -24.77
C TRP A 28 -17.56 34.99 -25.41
N ASN A 29 -17.84 34.74 -26.66
CA ASN A 29 -17.24 33.60 -27.39
C ASN A 29 -15.71 33.72 -27.51
N SER A 30 -15.20 34.94 -27.71
CA SER A 30 -13.75 35.20 -27.69
C SER A 30 -13.14 34.89 -26.29
N ALA A 31 -13.79 35.36 -25.23
CA ALA A 31 -13.34 35.10 -23.86
C ALA A 31 -13.36 33.61 -23.50
N VAL A 32 -14.43 32.89 -23.87
CA VAL A 32 -14.53 31.43 -23.71
C VAL A 32 -13.48 30.70 -24.52
N GLY A 33 -13.22 31.12 -25.76
CA GLY A 33 -12.18 30.59 -26.61
C GLY A 33 -10.79 30.74 -25.97
N PHE A 34 -10.47 31.96 -25.51
CA PHE A 34 -9.22 32.25 -24.80
C PHE A 34 -9.07 31.44 -23.52
N TYR A 35 -10.13 31.35 -22.70
CA TYR A 35 -10.14 30.54 -21.50
C TYR A 35 -9.81 29.07 -21.80
N ASN A 36 -10.48 28.47 -22.79
CA ASN A 36 -10.29 27.08 -23.11
C ASN A 36 -8.91 26.77 -23.74
N SER A 37 -8.43 27.67 -24.61
CA SER A 37 -7.18 27.44 -25.37
C SER A 37 -5.92 27.87 -24.61
N THR A 38 -6.02 28.82 -23.71
CA THR A 38 -4.85 29.43 -23.08
C THR A 38 -4.86 29.19 -21.57
N ILE A 39 -5.93 29.57 -20.88
CA ILE A 39 -5.98 29.50 -19.41
C ILE A 39 -6.14 28.06 -18.94
N LYS A 40 -7.15 27.34 -19.42
CA LYS A 40 -7.43 25.95 -19.04
C LYS A 40 -6.34 24.97 -19.53
N ALA A 41 -5.61 25.33 -20.58
CA ALA A 41 -4.51 24.54 -21.11
C ALA A 41 -3.18 24.78 -20.35
N ASP A 42 -3.11 25.79 -19.51
CA ASP A 42 -1.93 26.01 -18.65
C ASP A 42 -1.81 24.86 -17.65
N LYS A 43 -0.63 24.26 -17.60
CA LYS A 43 -0.32 23.14 -16.67
C LYS A 43 -0.44 23.51 -15.20
N ASN A 44 -0.42 24.80 -14.87
CA ASN A 44 -0.57 25.31 -13.50
C ASN A 44 -1.98 25.86 -13.22
N TYR A 45 -2.91 25.75 -14.18
CA TYR A 45 -4.27 26.22 -13.99
C TYR A 45 -5.00 25.41 -12.92
N ILE A 46 -5.59 26.14 -11.97
CA ILE A 46 -6.44 25.58 -10.91
C ILE A 46 -7.85 26.10 -11.18
N SER A 47 -8.81 25.21 -11.28
CA SER A 47 -10.20 25.63 -11.50
C SER A 47 -10.76 26.37 -10.27
N PRO A 48 -11.68 27.34 -10.45
CA PRO A 48 -12.32 28.00 -9.31
C PRO A 48 -13.03 27.06 -8.34
N ALA A 49 -13.57 25.94 -8.83
CA ALA A 49 -14.19 24.92 -8.01
C ALA A 49 -13.16 24.17 -7.14
N GLU A 50 -12.02 23.84 -7.73
CA GLU A 50 -10.90 23.20 -7.03
C GLU A 50 -10.30 24.17 -6.01
N TYR A 51 -10.07 25.42 -6.39
CA TYR A 51 -9.57 26.48 -5.52
C TYR A 51 -10.48 26.71 -4.30
N ASN A 52 -11.80 26.83 -4.50
CA ASN A 52 -12.76 27.06 -3.43
C ASN A 52 -12.99 25.84 -2.53
N SER A 53 -12.65 24.63 -2.98
CA SER A 53 -12.74 23.41 -2.16
C SER A 53 -11.52 23.15 -1.30
N MET A 54 -10.45 23.93 -1.46
CA MET A 54 -9.22 23.75 -0.69
C MET A 54 -9.31 24.44 0.66
N GLU A 55 -9.23 23.66 1.74
CA GLU A 55 -8.91 24.15 3.07
C GLU A 55 -7.40 24.40 3.13
N PHE A 56 -7.01 25.65 3.34
CA PHE A 56 -5.59 26.03 3.45
C PHE A 56 -5.19 26.11 4.91
N GLU A 57 -4.31 25.22 5.32
CA GLU A 57 -3.71 25.20 6.64
C GLU A 57 -2.38 26.00 6.63
N GLU A 58 -2.10 26.73 7.71
CA GLU A 58 -0.80 27.43 7.89
C GLU A 58 0.40 26.47 7.83
N SER A 59 0.19 25.20 8.14
CA SER A 59 1.19 24.12 8.04
C SER A 59 1.76 23.91 6.62
N LEU A 60 1.14 24.48 5.58
CA LEU A 60 1.66 24.40 4.21
C LEU A 60 2.86 25.32 3.96
N ILE A 61 3.09 26.34 4.81
CA ILE A 61 4.21 27.28 4.65
C ILE A 61 5.42 26.77 5.43
N PRO A 62 6.55 26.45 4.76
CA PRO A 62 7.75 26.02 5.45
C PRO A 62 8.26 27.11 6.40
N SER A 63 8.84 26.70 7.54
CA SER A 63 9.47 27.62 8.50
C SER A 63 10.66 28.36 7.89
N ASP A 64 11.31 27.78 6.91
CA ASP A 64 12.36 28.35 6.09
C ASP A 64 12.26 27.84 4.64
N PHE A 65 12.75 28.63 3.68
CA PHE A 65 12.66 28.32 2.24
C PHE A 65 13.86 27.49 1.77
N THR A 66 14.17 26.40 2.49
CA THR A 66 15.21 25.43 2.17
C THR A 66 14.63 24.05 1.84
N ASP A 67 15.46 23.11 1.40
CA ASP A 67 15.05 21.72 1.20
C ASP A 67 14.64 21.04 2.52
N VAL A 68 15.32 21.40 3.62
CA VAL A 68 15.01 20.91 4.97
C VAL A 68 13.66 21.45 5.46
N GLY A 69 13.41 22.76 5.30
CA GLY A 69 12.13 23.37 5.66
C GLY A 69 10.98 22.78 4.86
N GLN A 70 11.19 22.57 3.55
CA GLN A 70 10.19 21.91 2.69
C GLN A 70 9.89 20.47 3.12
N ALA A 71 10.93 19.70 3.50
CA ALA A 71 10.74 18.32 3.97
C ALA A 71 9.93 18.29 5.28
N LYS A 72 10.22 19.19 6.24
CA LYS A 72 9.47 19.32 7.50
C LYS A 72 8.00 19.67 7.25
N ALA A 73 7.72 20.69 6.45
CA ALA A 73 6.35 21.08 6.12
C ALA A 73 5.58 19.96 5.42
N PHE A 74 6.24 19.22 4.52
CA PHE A 74 5.62 18.04 3.91
C PHE A 74 5.29 16.95 4.94
N LEU A 75 6.16 16.66 5.90
CA LEU A 75 5.93 15.68 6.96
C LEU A 75 4.75 16.07 7.87
N GLU A 76 4.66 17.33 8.25
CA GLU A 76 3.54 17.85 9.04
C GLU A 76 2.21 17.64 8.29
N ALA A 77 2.17 17.95 7.01
CA ALA A 77 0.99 17.74 6.17
C ALA A 77 0.71 16.25 5.85
N ALA A 78 1.75 15.42 5.77
CA ALA A 78 1.63 13.99 5.45
C ALA A 78 1.31 13.11 6.67
N THR A 79 1.31 13.65 7.87
CA THR A 79 1.06 13.01 9.18
C THR A 79 1.16 11.48 9.17
N ASP A 80 2.28 10.94 9.63
CA ASP A 80 2.54 9.48 9.76
C ASP A 80 2.36 8.64 8.47
N LYS A 81 2.44 9.26 7.29
CA LYS A 81 2.24 8.53 6.01
C LYS A 81 3.51 8.16 5.25
N VAL A 82 4.67 8.57 5.75
CA VAL A 82 5.95 8.30 5.09
C VAL A 82 6.94 7.77 6.10
N ILE A 83 7.61 6.68 5.78
CA ILE A 83 8.78 6.16 6.52
C ILE A 83 9.89 5.81 5.53
N TYR A 84 11.11 5.82 6.00
CA TYR A 84 12.28 5.34 5.28
C TYR A 84 12.90 4.17 6.04
N VAL A 85 13.10 3.04 5.34
CA VAL A 85 13.76 1.86 5.88
C VAL A 85 15.12 1.71 5.20
N LYS A 86 16.19 1.81 5.99
CA LYS A 86 17.56 1.72 5.46
C LYS A 86 17.78 0.39 4.74
N GLY A 87 18.21 0.46 3.48
CA GLY A 87 18.46 -0.70 2.64
C GLY A 87 17.23 -1.23 1.87
N LEU A 88 16.03 -0.79 2.22
CA LEU A 88 14.81 -1.14 1.48
C LEU A 88 14.25 0.05 0.67
N GLY A 89 14.16 1.25 1.24
CA GLY A 89 13.64 2.42 0.52
C GLY A 89 12.60 3.19 1.31
N LEU A 90 11.81 4.00 0.59
CA LEU A 90 10.70 4.76 1.14
C LEU A 90 9.40 3.94 1.06
N TYR A 91 8.65 3.99 2.14
CA TYR A 91 7.31 3.41 2.22
C TYR A 91 6.28 4.52 2.36
N TYR A 92 5.13 4.31 1.74
CA TYR A 92 3.99 5.20 1.86
C TYR A 92 2.79 4.46 2.45
N PHE A 93 2.17 5.06 3.48
CA PHE A 93 0.96 4.51 4.08
C PHE A 93 -0.27 4.89 3.24
N THR A 94 -0.92 3.91 2.66
CA THR A 94 -2.07 4.09 1.76
C THR A 94 -3.38 4.38 2.48
N GLY A 95 -3.35 4.47 3.82
CA GLY A 95 -4.54 4.47 4.68
C GLY A 95 -4.94 3.08 5.18
N LYS A 96 -4.31 2.02 4.63
CA LYS A 96 -4.57 0.62 4.99
C LYS A 96 -3.29 -0.18 5.22
N VAL A 97 -2.27 0.06 4.42
CA VAL A 97 -1.04 -0.73 4.41
C VAL A 97 0.14 0.13 3.96
N TRP A 98 1.32 -0.16 4.47
CA TRP A 98 2.57 0.40 4.01
C TRP A 98 3.00 -0.25 2.70
N LYS A 99 3.23 0.56 1.66
CA LYS A 99 3.73 0.11 0.36
C LYS A 99 5.15 0.61 0.13
N ASP A 100 6.05 -0.29 -0.22
CA ASP A 100 7.40 -0.02 -0.71
C ASP A 100 7.29 0.56 -2.13
N ASP A 101 7.14 1.89 -2.20
CA ASP A 101 6.95 2.57 -3.48
C ASP A 101 7.38 4.04 -3.38
N ASP A 102 8.60 4.33 -3.82
CA ASP A 102 9.15 5.68 -3.91
C ASP A 102 8.29 6.63 -4.75
N LEU A 103 7.56 6.09 -5.75
CA LEU A 103 6.71 6.91 -6.63
C LEU A 103 5.47 7.42 -5.91
N LEU A 104 4.93 6.66 -4.94
CA LEU A 104 3.82 7.13 -4.11
C LEU A 104 4.25 8.32 -3.24
N VAL A 105 5.44 8.27 -2.65
CA VAL A 105 5.99 9.38 -1.88
C VAL A 105 6.23 10.60 -2.77
N GLN A 106 6.82 10.38 -3.95
CA GLN A 106 7.02 11.46 -4.94
C GLN A 106 5.70 12.07 -5.38
N LYS A 107 4.67 11.27 -5.65
CA LYS A 107 3.33 11.73 -6.02
C LYS A 107 2.68 12.55 -4.88
N ALA A 108 2.82 12.09 -3.64
CA ALA A 108 2.32 12.81 -2.48
C ALA A 108 3.01 14.18 -2.33
N LEU A 109 4.34 14.24 -2.49
CA LEU A 109 5.10 15.49 -2.47
C LEU A 109 4.71 16.44 -3.63
N GLN A 110 4.46 15.91 -4.83
CA GLN A 110 3.94 16.71 -5.94
C GLN A 110 2.57 17.30 -5.62
N GLY A 111 1.66 16.52 -5.04
CA GLY A 111 0.36 16.98 -4.56
C GLY A 111 0.48 18.05 -3.47
N PHE A 112 1.42 17.89 -2.54
CA PHE A 112 1.73 18.88 -1.51
C PHE A 112 2.20 20.21 -2.13
N THR A 113 3.16 20.17 -3.06
CA THR A 113 3.63 21.39 -3.75
C THR A 113 2.53 22.06 -4.59
N HIS A 114 1.53 21.30 -5.05
CA HIS A 114 0.37 21.86 -5.73
C HIS A 114 -0.54 22.64 -4.75
N LYS A 115 -0.81 22.08 -3.57
CA LYS A 115 -1.53 22.80 -2.50
C LYS A 115 -0.80 24.07 -2.09
N GLN A 116 0.52 24.02 -1.93
CA GLN A 116 1.33 25.21 -1.66
C GLN A 116 1.21 26.28 -2.76
N LEU A 117 1.17 25.85 -4.03
CA LEU A 117 0.99 26.78 -5.16
C LEU A 117 -0.36 27.49 -5.10
N CYS A 118 -1.43 26.75 -4.76
CA CYS A 118 -2.76 27.32 -4.57
C CYS A 118 -2.79 28.34 -3.42
N LEU A 119 -2.15 27.99 -2.29
CA LEU A 119 -2.01 28.91 -1.16
C LEU A 119 -1.24 30.16 -1.52
N ALA A 120 -0.10 30.03 -2.25
CA ALA A 120 0.68 31.18 -2.67
C ALA A 120 -0.12 32.13 -3.57
N TRP A 121 -0.94 31.60 -4.47
CA TRP A 121 -1.84 32.41 -5.31
C TRP A 121 -2.92 33.10 -4.49
N LYS A 122 -3.49 32.43 -3.50
CA LYS A 122 -4.45 33.03 -2.56
C LYS A 122 -3.81 34.19 -1.84
N MET A 123 -2.61 33.99 -1.25
CA MET A 123 -1.87 35.03 -0.54
C MET A 123 -1.58 36.24 -1.44
N MET A 124 -1.20 36.05 -2.71
CA MET A 124 -0.96 37.14 -3.66
C MET A 124 -2.23 37.93 -3.98
N ASN A 125 -3.38 37.26 -4.08
CA ASN A 125 -4.65 37.91 -4.39
C ASN A 125 -5.27 38.64 -3.18
N GLU A 126 -4.96 38.19 -1.96
CA GLU A 126 -5.49 38.73 -0.71
C GLU A 126 -4.51 39.72 -0.02
N ALA A 127 -3.37 40.01 -0.66
CA ALA A 127 -2.37 40.90 -0.09
C ALA A 127 -2.89 42.35 -0.10
N GLU A 128 -2.94 42.96 1.09
CA GLU A 128 -3.46 44.33 1.31
C GLU A 128 -2.32 45.37 1.46
N SER A 129 -1.07 44.93 1.58
CA SER A 129 0.11 45.77 1.77
C SER A 129 1.31 45.28 0.95
N ASP A 130 2.25 46.18 0.66
CA ASP A 130 3.48 45.84 -0.05
C ASP A 130 4.25 44.72 0.68
N GLU A 131 4.27 44.72 2.01
CA GLU A 131 4.94 43.68 2.81
C GLU A 131 4.29 42.30 2.64
N THR A 132 2.96 42.24 2.64
CA THR A 132 2.22 40.97 2.43
C THR A 132 2.38 40.48 1.01
N GLN A 133 2.44 41.39 0.05
CA GLN A 133 2.67 41.08 -1.36
C GLN A 133 4.09 40.49 -1.57
N GLU A 134 5.12 41.10 -0.98
CA GLU A 134 6.50 40.59 -1.08
C GLU A 134 6.63 39.19 -0.48
N LYS A 135 6.00 38.93 0.66
CA LYS A 135 5.99 37.59 1.29
C LYS A 135 5.30 36.56 0.40
N ALA A 136 4.14 36.91 -0.17
CA ALA A 136 3.39 36.03 -1.06
C ALA A 136 4.20 35.70 -2.33
N GLU A 137 4.85 36.71 -2.94
CA GLU A 137 5.70 36.51 -4.11
C GLU A 137 6.95 35.65 -3.80
N ALA A 138 7.57 35.86 -2.65
CA ALA A 138 8.72 35.05 -2.22
C ALA A 138 8.31 33.58 -2.05
N PHE A 139 7.16 33.33 -1.42
CA PHE A 139 6.62 31.97 -1.27
C PHE A 139 6.25 31.36 -2.61
N TYR A 140 5.60 32.10 -3.50
CA TYR A 140 5.27 31.64 -4.86
C TYR A 140 6.53 31.23 -5.66
N LYS A 141 7.57 32.08 -5.66
CA LYS A 141 8.84 31.78 -6.34
C LYS A 141 9.51 30.53 -5.74
N PHE A 142 9.48 30.41 -4.43
CA PHE A 142 9.97 29.21 -3.72
C PHE A 142 9.22 27.97 -4.18
N VAL A 143 7.89 27.95 -4.11
CA VAL A 143 7.05 26.81 -4.49
C VAL A 143 7.28 26.39 -5.94
N LEU A 144 7.32 27.34 -6.88
CA LEU A 144 7.62 27.03 -8.28
C LEU A 144 8.98 26.33 -8.43
N SER A 145 9.96 26.78 -7.66
CA SER A 145 11.28 26.12 -7.67
C SER A 145 11.21 24.68 -7.17
N ARG A 146 10.40 24.42 -6.12
CA ARG A 146 10.24 23.07 -5.52
C ARG A 146 9.58 22.05 -6.45
N ARG A 147 8.88 22.47 -7.49
CA ARG A 147 8.24 21.60 -8.47
C ARG A 147 9.21 21.07 -9.55
N LYS A 148 10.44 21.54 -9.58
CA LYS A 148 11.50 20.98 -10.44
C LYS A 148 11.93 19.60 -9.94
N SER A 149 12.18 18.66 -10.85
CA SER A 149 12.56 17.27 -10.54
C SER A 149 13.79 17.18 -9.62
N SER A 150 14.80 18.06 -9.81
CA SER A 150 15.98 18.13 -8.94
C SER A 150 15.62 18.46 -7.49
N ASN A 151 14.71 19.41 -7.29
CA ASN A 151 14.33 19.90 -5.97
C ASN A 151 13.34 18.94 -5.28
N ILE A 152 12.50 18.22 -6.02
CA ILE A 152 11.72 17.11 -5.48
C ILE A 152 12.65 16.02 -4.93
N LYS A 153 13.68 15.65 -5.68
CA LYS A 153 14.69 14.68 -5.22
C LYS A 153 15.49 15.20 -4.01
N ALA A 154 15.84 16.47 -3.97
CA ALA A 154 16.52 17.09 -2.83
C ALA A 154 15.64 17.05 -1.58
N THR A 155 14.37 17.46 -1.67
CA THR A 155 13.42 17.36 -0.56
C THR A 155 13.27 15.91 -0.05
N ILE A 156 13.16 14.92 -0.96
CA ILE A 156 13.11 13.49 -0.60
C ILE A 156 14.40 13.03 0.10
N THR A 157 15.54 13.56 -0.30
CA THR A 157 16.83 13.23 0.36
C THR A 157 16.86 13.72 1.80
N GLU A 158 16.41 14.95 2.05
CA GLU A 158 16.33 15.52 3.40
C GLU A 158 15.24 14.88 4.26
N LEU A 159 14.19 14.36 3.65
CA LEU A 159 13.10 13.65 4.31
C LEU A 159 13.57 12.33 4.97
N LYS A 160 14.42 11.55 4.28
CA LYS A 160 14.81 10.21 4.70
C LYS A 160 15.32 10.11 6.14
N PRO A 161 16.28 10.93 6.59
CA PRO A 161 16.77 10.86 7.97
C PRO A 161 15.72 11.23 9.02
N MET A 162 14.71 12.04 8.65
CA MET A 162 13.66 12.47 9.57
C MET A 162 12.63 11.38 9.87
N VAL A 163 12.44 10.44 8.93
CA VAL A 163 11.42 9.38 9.01
C VAL A 163 12.02 7.98 9.01
N GLN A 164 13.29 7.85 9.35
CA GLN A 164 13.96 6.56 9.36
C GLN A 164 13.41 5.67 10.48
N VAL A 165 13.05 4.43 10.13
CA VAL A 165 12.65 3.36 11.05
C VAL A 165 13.51 2.12 10.83
N ASP A 166 13.63 1.29 11.88
CA ASP A 166 14.32 -0.01 11.78
C ASP A 166 13.42 -0.98 10.98
N VAL A 167 14.04 -1.78 10.12
CA VAL A 167 13.36 -2.83 9.34
C VAL A 167 12.58 -3.81 10.24
N LYS A 168 13.05 -4.05 11.46
CA LYS A 168 12.40 -4.93 12.45
C LYS A 168 11.04 -4.40 12.94
N MET A 169 10.71 -3.15 12.64
CA MET A 169 9.39 -2.59 12.98
C MET A 169 8.32 -3.03 11.98
N LEU A 170 8.71 -3.35 10.74
CA LEU A 170 7.77 -3.81 9.71
C LEU A 170 7.22 -5.19 10.06
N ASP A 171 5.89 -5.34 10.03
CA ASP A 171 5.15 -6.58 10.32
C ASP A 171 5.57 -7.26 11.64
N LYS A 172 6.02 -6.47 12.63
CA LYS A 172 6.62 -6.96 13.87
C LYS A 172 5.66 -7.78 14.73
N ASP A 173 4.39 -7.39 14.79
CA ASP A 173 3.37 -8.09 15.58
C ASP A 173 2.66 -9.13 14.71
N GLY A 174 3.05 -10.39 14.85
CA GLY A 174 2.48 -11.52 14.10
C GLY A 174 0.99 -11.77 14.39
N PHE A 175 0.44 -11.23 15.48
CA PHE A 175 -0.97 -11.36 15.82
C PHE A 175 -1.85 -10.24 15.23
N LEU A 176 -1.29 -9.27 14.56
CA LEU A 176 -2.07 -8.29 13.82
C LEU A 176 -2.28 -8.77 12.38
N LEU A 177 -3.52 -9.08 12.01
CA LEU A 177 -3.90 -9.47 10.65
C LEU A 177 -4.58 -8.29 9.94
N ASN A 178 -3.88 -7.70 8.99
CA ASN A 178 -4.39 -6.54 8.25
C ASN A 178 -5.37 -6.97 7.14
N THR A 179 -6.54 -6.37 7.10
CA THR A 179 -7.63 -6.68 6.15
C THR A 179 -8.13 -5.40 5.46
N PRO A 180 -8.89 -5.46 4.36
CA PRO A 180 -9.36 -4.27 3.66
C PRO A 180 -10.15 -3.25 4.51
N ASP A 181 -10.88 -3.69 5.55
CA ASP A 181 -11.74 -2.83 6.35
C ASP A 181 -11.14 -2.48 7.73
N GLY A 182 -9.95 -3.01 8.04
CA GLY A 182 -9.26 -2.75 9.30
C GLY A 182 -8.25 -3.82 9.65
N THR A 183 -7.62 -3.67 10.81
CA THR A 183 -6.66 -4.64 11.36
C THR A 183 -7.35 -5.49 12.43
N VAL A 184 -7.29 -6.81 12.27
CA VAL A 184 -7.78 -7.77 13.29
C VAL A 184 -6.67 -8.06 14.28
N ASP A 185 -6.91 -7.84 15.55
CA ASP A 185 -6.08 -8.38 16.62
C ASP A 185 -6.50 -9.83 16.89
N LEU A 186 -5.69 -10.78 16.48
CA LEU A 186 -5.97 -12.23 16.59
C LEU A 186 -6.01 -12.73 18.04
N ARG A 187 -5.45 -11.99 19.01
CA ARG A 187 -5.53 -12.35 20.43
C ARG A 187 -6.92 -12.12 20.98
N SER A 188 -7.57 -11.07 20.52
CA SER A 188 -8.90 -10.66 20.98
C SER A 188 -10.03 -10.98 19.98
N GLY A 189 -9.68 -11.27 18.71
CA GLY A 189 -10.63 -11.44 17.61
C GLY A 189 -11.30 -10.13 17.16
N LYS A 190 -10.83 -8.97 17.63
CA LYS A 190 -11.46 -7.67 17.35
C LYS A 190 -10.88 -7.01 16.11
N LEU A 191 -11.75 -6.56 15.23
CA LEU A 191 -11.43 -5.68 14.11
C LEU A 191 -11.38 -4.23 14.61
N ARG A 192 -10.32 -3.49 14.28
CA ARG A 192 -10.17 -2.07 14.55
C ARG A 192 -9.73 -1.31 13.30
N THR A 193 -9.82 0.01 13.31
CA THR A 193 -9.32 0.86 12.23
C THR A 193 -7.82 0.64 12.01
N HIS A 194 -7.36 0.84 10.77
CA HIS A 194 -5.94 0.79 10.45
C HIS A 194 -5.17 1.86 11.22
N ASP A 195 -4.00 1.49 11.72
CA ASP A 195 -3.07 2.42 12.37
C ASP A 195 -1.71 2.34 11.64
N PRO A 196 -1.15 3.46 11.15
CA PRO A 196 0.17 3.45 10.55
C PRO A 196 1.26 2.91 11.50
N LYS A 197 1.07 3.01 12.80
CA LYS A 197 2.01 2.50 13.83
C LYS A 197 2.02 0.98 13.97
N ASP A 198 1.10 0.28 13.32
CA ASP A 198 1.16 -1.18 13.19
C ASP A 198 2.25 -1.65 12.21
N TYR A 199 2.72 -0.76 11.35
CA TYR A 199 3.71 -1.03 10.32
C TYR A 199 3.39 -2.24 9.43
N CYS A 200 2.11 -2.53 9.21
CA CYS A 200 1.69 -3.65 8.35
C CYS A 200 2.05 -3.36 6.88
N THR A 201 2.87 -4.22 6.28
CA THR A 201 3.25 -4.13 4.85
C THR A 201 2.43 -5.07 3.96
N LYS A 202 1.60 -5.91 4.55
CA LYS A 202 0.75 -6.90 3.87
C LYS A 202 -0.71 -6.70 4.23
N ILE A 203 -1.58 -7.22 3.36
CA ILE A 203 -3.03 -7.13 3.55
C ILE A 203 -3.72 -8.38 3.01
N CYS A 204 -4.73 -8.88 3.71
CA CYS A 204 -5.62 -9.92 3.22
C CYS A 204 -6.41 -9.45 1.99
N ALA A 205 -6.88 -10.37 1.17
CA ALA A 205 -7.73 -10.02 0.02
C ALA A 205 -9.15 -9.64 0.43
N VAL A 206 -9.61 -10.12 1.58
CA VAL A 206 -10.97 -9.91 2.10
C VAL A 206 -10.94 -9.60 3.61
N SER A 207 -12.00 -8.94 4.08
CA SER A 207 -12.23 -8.71 5.51
C SER A 207 -13.11 -9.81 6.09
N PRO A 208 -13.05 -10.07 7.42
CA PRO A 208 -13.95 -11.00 8.09
C PRO A 208 -15.42 -10.62 7.87
N ASN A 209 -16.22 -11.58 7.44
CA ASN A 209 -17.67 -11.44 7.29
C ASN A 209 -18.36 -12.80 7.20
N ASP A 210 -19.67 -12.83 7.30
CA ASP A 210 -20.48 -14.07 7.32
C ASP A 210 -20.98 -14.51 5.94
N LYS A 211 -20.60 -13.80 4.85
CA LYS A 211 -21.05 -14.14 3.51
C LYS A 211 -20.46 -15.47 3.06
N GLY A 212 -21.34 -16.38 2.65
CA GLY A 212 -20.95 -17.71 2.20
C GLY A 212 -20.56 -18.69 3.30
N MET A 213 -20.77 -18.35 4.58
CA MET A 213 -20.44 -19.24 5.71
C MET A 213 -21.13 -20.59 5.61
N ASP A 214 -22.42 -20.64 5.27
CA ASP A 214 -23.17 -21.89 5.15
C ASP A 214 -22.63 -22.78 4.01
N GLU A 215 -22.20 -22.17 2.90
CA GLU A 215 -21.58 -22.90 1.79
C GLU A 215 -20.22 -23.46 2.19
N TRP A 216 -19.41 -22.64 2.89
CA TRP A 216 -18.11 -23.06 3.40
C TRP A 216 -18.23 -24.21 4.39
N LEU A 217 -19.14 -24.12 5.35
CA LEU A 217 -19.37 -25.17 6.33
C LEU A 217 -19.92 -26.45 5.68
N ARG A 218 -20.73 -26.34 4.64
CA ARG A 218 -21.20 -27.51 3.84
C ARG A 218 -20.02 -28.16 3.13
N PHE A 219 -19.20 -27.35 2.44
CA PHE A 219 -17.99 -27.85 1.81
C PHE A 219 -17.07 -28.58 2.79
N LEU A 220 -16.82 -28.01 3.98
CA LEU A 220 -15.98 -28.65 5.02
C LEU A 220 -16.56 -29.99 5.46
N ARG A 221 -17.86 -30.11 5.71
CA ARG A 221 -18.52 -31.38 6.06
C ARG A 221 -18.36 -32.45 4.99
N ASP A 222 -18.47 -32.06 3.73
CA ASP A 222 -18.28 -32.99 2.61
C ASP A 222 -16.80 -33.35 2.44
N PHE A 223 -15.91 -32.37 2.57
CA PHE A 223 -14.46 -32.53 2.47
C PHE A 223 -13.90 -33.47 3.54
N THR A 224 -14.42 -33.39 4.76
CA THR A 224 -14.01 -34.24 5.90
C THR A 224 -14.82 -35.54 6.01
N CYS A 225 -15.69 -35.84 5.04
CA CYS A 225 -16.62 -36.97 5.11
C CYS A 225 -17.47 -36.96 6.42
N LYS A 226 -17.83 -35.78 6.91
CA LYS A 226 -18.60 -35.54 8.16
C LYS A 226 -17.84 -35.92 9.43
N ASP A 227 -16.53 -36.09 9.37
CA ASP A 227 -15.70 -36.26 10.56
C ASP A 227 -15.55 -34.92 11.31
N LYS A 228 -16.27 -34.79 12.43
CA LYS A 228 -16.29 -33.54 13.22
C LYS A 228 -14.94 -33.23 13.83
N ALA A 229 -14.18 -34.23 14.24
CA ALA A 229 -12.85 -34.02 14.81
C ALA A 229 -11.88 -33.46 13.78
N LEU A 230 -11.98 -33.93 12.54
CA LEU A 230 -11.18 -33.40 11.43
C LEU A 230 -11.63 -31.97 11.04
N GLU A 231 -12.93 -31.66 11.05
CA GLU A 231 -13.41 -30.28 10.84
C GLU A 231 -12.80 -29.31 11.86
N ASP A 232 -12.88 -29.68 13.17
CA ASP A 232 -12.38 -28.87 14.26
C ASP A 232 -10.86 -28.68 14.17
N TYR A 233 -10.12 -29.74 13.79
CA TYR A 233 -8.70 -29.67 13.54
C TYR A 233 -8.36 -28.71 12.38
N LEU A 234 -9.03 -28.80 11.24
CA LEU A 234 -8.81 -27.93 10.09
C LEU A 234 -9.15 -26.47 10.41
N GLN A 235 -10.14 -26.22 11.26
CA GLN A 235 -10.45 -24.87 11.74
C GLN A 235 -9.32 -24.30 12.61
N LEU A 236 -8.81 -25.07 13.55
CA LEU A 236 -7.69 -24.67 14.40
C LEU A 236 -6.41 -24.43 13.57
N GLU A 237 -6.10 -25.34 12.66
CA GLU A 237 -4.96 -25.20 11.76
C GLU A 237 -5.06 -23.92 10.92
N SER A 238 -6.23 -23.68 10.30
CA SER A 238 -6.45 -22.44 9.53
C SER A 238 -6.33 -21.18 10.39
N GLY A 239 -6.69 -21.26 11.68
CA GLY A 239 -6.45 -20.17 12.64
C GLY A 239 -4.96 -19.92 12.90
N VAL A 240 -4.18 -20.99 13.07
CA VAL A 240 -2.70 -20.89 13.21
C VAL A 240 -2.07 -20.28 11.98
N GLU A 241 -2.51 -20.65 10.79
CA GLU A 241 -2.04 -20.09 9.50
C GLU A 241 -2.31 -18.59 9.36
N CYS A 242 -3.20 -18.00 10.14
CA CYS A 242 -3.42 -16.56 10.19
C CYS A 242 -2.38 -15.83 11.07
N ILE A 243 -1.62 -16.53 11.89
CA ILE A 243 -0.64 -15.95 12.82
C ILE A 243 0.72 -15.84 12.13
N GLY A 244 1.36 -14.69 12.25
CA GLY A 244 2.67 -14.40 11.69
C GLY A 244 3.83 -14.81 12.60
N GLU A 245 3.71 -15.93 13.29
CA GLU A 245 4.73 -16.53 14.16
C GLU A 245 4.68 -18.05 14.05
N VAL A 246 5.83 -18.70 14.11
CA VAL A 246 5.90 -20.15 14.18
C VAL A 246 5.55 -20.60 15.58
N LEU A 247 4.32 -21.08 15.78
CA LEU A 247 3.85 -21.60 17.08
C LEU A 247 4.24 -23.05 17.26
N ASN A 248 4.22 -23.84 16.19
CA ASN A 248 4.58 -25.24 16.17
C ASN A 248 5.60 -25.48 15.07
N GLU A 249 6.74 -26.05 15.40
CA GLU A 249 7.79 -26.38 14.42
C GLU A 249 7.41 -27.64 13.61
N ASN A 250 6.33 -27.53 12.82
CA ASN A 250 5.80 -28.64 12.04
C ASN A 250 5.57 -28.27 10.56
N LEU A 251 5.56 -29.32 9.72
CA LEU A 251 5.07 -29.28 8.36
C LEU A 251 3.71 -30.02 8.33
N VAL A 252 2.70 -29.38 7.78
CA VAL A 252 1.39 -30.02 7.61
C VAL A 252 1.38 -30.78 6.28
N ILE A 253 1.06 -32.07 6.31
CA ILE A 253 0.93 -32.88 5.11
C ILE A 253 -0.53 -33.30 4.95
N GLN A 254 -1.17 -32.77 3.90
CA GLN A 254 -2.52 -33.13 3.50
C GLN A 254 -2.44 -34.19 2.39
N TYR A 255 -2.71 -35.42 2.76
CA TYR A 255 -2.64 -36.59 1.86
C TYR A 255 -4.03 -37.09 1.50
N GLY A 256 -4.20 -37.56 0.27
CA GLY A 256 -5.41 -38.22 -0.20
C GLY A 256 -5.44 -38.35 -1.73
N GLU A 257 -6.33 -39.17 -2.24
CA GLU A 257 -6.52 -39.40 -3.66
C GLU A 257 -6.94 -38.12 -4.42
N GLY A 258 -6.79 -38.12 -5.74
CA GLY A 258 -7.20 -36.99 -6.59
C GLY A 258 -8.70 -36.69 -6.51
N GLY A 259 -9.09 -35.44 -6.70
CA GLY A 259 -10.50 -35.02 -6.78
C GLY A 259 -11.24 -34.89 -5.45
N ASN A 260 -10.56 -34.96 -4.31
CA ASN A 260 -11.17 -34.93 -2.97
C ASN A 260 -11.23 -33.53 -2.31
N GLY A 261 -10.96 -32.44 -3.03
CA GLY A 261 -11.15 -31.07 -2.53
C GLY A 261 -9.93 -30.42 -1.87
N LYS A 262 -8.76 -31.10 -1.72
CA LYS A 262 -7.53 -30.52 -1.11
C LYS A 262 -7.13 -29.18 -1.72
N SER A 263 -7.07 -29.12 -3.05
CA SER A 263 -6.70 -27.89 -3.76
C SER A 263 -7.74 -26.79 -3.57
N THR A 264 -9.04 -27.13 -3.54
CA THR A 264 -10.12 -26.15 -3.29
C THR A 264 -10.00 -25.54 -1.90
N PHE A 265 -9.77 -26.38 -0.88
CA PHE A 265 -9.57 -25.94 0.50
C PHE A 265 -8.38 -24.99 0.64
N ASN A 266 -7.21 -25.40 0.11
CA ASN A 266 -5.99 -24.59 0.23
C ASN A 266 -6.05 -23.31 -0.63
N ASN A 267 -6.63 -23.37 -1.83
CA ASN A 267 -6.80 -22.19 -2.67
C ASN A 267 -7.74 -21.15 -2.05
N ALA A 268 -8.79 -21.58 -1.33
CA ALA A 268 -9.66 -20.67 -0.60
C ALA A 268 -8.89 -19.93 0.49
N LYS A 269 -8.09 -20.62 1.30
CA LYS A 269 -7.22 -20.01 2.32
C LYS A 269 -6.18 -19.08 1.70
N PHE A 270 -5.53 -19.52 0.64
CA PHE A 270 -4.54 -18.72 -0.11
C PHE A 270 -5.15 -17.40 -0.61
N TYR A 271 -6.33 -17.47 -1.21
CA TYR A 271 -7.04 -16.29 -1.70
C TYR A 271 -7.41 -15.34 -0.56
N VAL A 272 -7.98 -15.87 0.54
CA VAL A 272 -8.39 -15.05 1.70
C VAL A 272 -7.19 -14.32 2.31
N LEU A 273 -6.07 -15.01 2.49
CA LEU A 273 -4.87 -14.44 3.11
C LEU A 273 -4.12 -13.45 2.21
N GLY A 274 -4.34 -13.48 0.89
CA GLY A 274 -3.79 -12.48 -0.04
C GLY A 274 -2.28 -12.33 0.07
N ASP A 275 -1.80 -11.14 0.43
CA ASP A 275 -0.36 -10.85 0.55
C ASP A 275 0.36 -11.74 1.60
N TYR A 276 -0.37 -12.29 2.56
CA TYR A 276 0.19 -13.17 3.60
C TYR A 276 0.41 -14.62 3.15
N ALA A 277 -0.17 -15.04 2.03
CA ALA A 277 0.05 -16.37 1.47
C ALA A 277 1.15 -16.38 0.39
N GLY A 278 1.79 -17.52 0.22
CA GLY A 278 2.80 -17.76 -0.80
C GLY A 278 2.85 -19.22 -1.23
N THR A 279 3.58 -19.50 -2.30
CA THR A 279 3.78 -20.86 -2.80
C THR A 279 5.26 -21.15 -2.98
N ILE A 280 5.64 -22.40 -2.80
CA ILE A 280 6.96 -22.91 -3.14
C ILE A 280 6.81 -24.19 -3.99
N SER A 281 7.85 -24.52 -4.74
CA SER A 281 7.91 -25.83 -5.39
C SER A 281 8.02 -26.95 -4.34
N ALA A 282 7.20 -28.00 -4.45
CA ALA A 282 7.31 -29.16 -3.57
C ALA A 282 8.72 -29.82 -3.66
N GLU A 283 9.44 -29.62 -4.76
CA GLU A 283 10.83 -30.10 -4.91
C GLU A 283 11.79 -29.42 -3.92
N LEU A 284 11.50 -28.20 -3.44
CA LEU A 284 12.27 -27.51 -2.40
C LEU A 284 12.34 -28.33 -1.10
N LEU A 285 11.31 -29.13 -0.84
CA LEU A 285 11.21 -30.00 0.32
C LEU A 285 11.94 -31.34 0.15
N THR A 286 12.57 -31.61 -1.01
CA THR A 286 13.18 -32.91 -1.33
C THR A 286 14.70 -32.90 -1.28
N VAL A 287 15.31 -34.09 -1.17
CA VAL A 287 16.77 -34.31 -1.10
C VAL A 287 17.55 -33.75 -2.31
N LYS A 288 16.87 -33.50 -3.43
CA LYS A 288 17.48 -32.85 -4.61
C LYS A 288 16.74 -31.57 -4.92
N PRO A 289 17.04 -30.48 -4.21
CA PRO A 289 16.34 -29.22 -4.42
C PRO A 289 16.66 -28.60 -5.77
N THR A 290 15.74 -27.72 -6.23
CA THR A 290 15.87 -26.95 -7.47
C THR A 290 17.08 -26.00 -7.47
N LYS A 291 17.51 -25.57 -8.67
CA LYS A 291 18.62 -24.63 -8.85
C LYS A 291 18.39 -23.23 -8.23
N ASN A 292 17.16 -22.88 -7.84
CA ASN A 292 16.76 -21.55 -7.38
C ASN A 292 16.34 -21.52 -5.90
N LYS A 293 16.90 -22.40 -5.06
CA LYS A 293 16.52 -22.55 -3.64
C LYS A 293 16.47 -21.19 -2.89
N GLY A 294 17.49 -20.35 -3.07
CA GLY A 294 17.57 -19.05 -2.38
C GLY A 294 16.44 -18.10 -2.76
N ALA A 295 16.08 -18.05 -4.03
CA ALA A 295 14.99 -17.19 -4.52
C ALA A 295 13.61 -17.68 -4.03
N GLU A 296 13.35 -18.99 -4.05
CA GLU A 296 12.10 -19.55 -3.52
C GLU A 296 11.98 -19.32 -2.01
N LEU A 297 13.08 -19.44 -1.26
CA LEU A 297 13.10 -19.11 0.17
C LEU A 297 12.83 -17.62 0.42
N ALA A 298 13.34 -16.73 -0.42
CA ALA A 298 13.08 -15.29 -0.30
C ALA A 298 11.59 -14.94 -0.45
N GLU A 299 10.85 -15.70 -1.28
CA GLU A 299 9.40 -15.54 -1.45
C GLU A 299 8.58 -15.91 -0.20
N THR A 300 9.18 -16.70 0.72
CA THR A 300 8.51 -17.05 1.99
C THR A 300 8.62 -15.96 3.07
N HIS A 301 9.43 -14.94 2.84
CA HIS A 301 9.67 -13.86 3.81
C HIS A 301 8.38 -13.13 4.19
N ASN A 302 8.10 -13.04 5.49
CA ASN A 302 6.89 -12.42 6.07
C ASN A 302 5.57 -13.01 5.53
N LYS A 303 5.56 -14.25 5.07
CA LYS A 303 4.33 -15.00 4.79
C LYS A 303 3.83 -15.68 6.06
N ARG A 304 2.54 -16.03 6.08
CA ARG A 304 1.87 -16.77 7.15
C ARG A 304 1.45 -18.17 6.73
N LEU A 305 1.14 -18.33 5.46
CA LEU A 305 0.82 -19.61 4.82
C LEU A 305 1.71 -19.82 3.61
N ILE A 306 2.41 -20.92 3.57
CA ILE A 306 3.16 -21.37 2.39
C ILE A 306 2.57 -22.69 1.90
N LEU A 307 2.16 -22.71 0.65
CA LEU A 307 1.61 -23.90 0.00
C LEU A 307 2.65 -24.55 -0.91
N ALA A 308 2.84 -25.86 -0.76
CA ALA A 308 3.57 -26.70 -1.67
C ALA A 308 2.62 -27.77 -2.25
N ALA A 309 2.51 -27.80 -3.56
CA ALA A 309 1.57 -28.70 -4.24
C ALA A 309 2.31 -29.82 -4.97
N GLU A 310 1.69 -31.02 -4.96
CA GLU A 310 1.99 -32.13 -5.84
C GLU A 310 3.43 -32.62 -5.79
N LEU A 311 3.76 -33.38 -4.77
CA LEU A 311 5.03 -34.10 -4.74
C LEU A 311 4.95 -35.34 -5.64
N PRO A 312 5.86 -35.50 -6.63
CA PRO A 312 5.91 -36.70 -7.44
C PRO A 312 6.11 -37.96 -6.59
N GLU A 313 5.53 -39.08 -7.05
CA GLU A 313 5.66 -40.38 -6.36
C GLU A 313 7.13 -40.78 -6.14
N GLY A 314 7.40 -41.37 -4.97
CA GLY A 314 8.72 -41.91 -4.62
C GLY A 314 9.75 -40.84 -4.19
N LYS A 315 9.43 -39.57 -4.21
CA LYS A 315 10.33 -38.51 -3.71
C LYS A 315 10.53 -38.65 -2.20
N ARG A 316 11.76 -38.30 -1.77
CA ARG A 316 12.19 -38.32 -0.37
C ARG A 316 12.30 -36.90 0.15
N LEU A 317 11.70 -36.62 1.30
CA LEU A 317 11.82 -35.35 1.98
C LEU A 317 13.24 -35.14 2.52
N ASP A 318 13.72 -33.90 2.45
CA ASP A 318 14.98 -33.48 3.04
C ASP A 318 14.74 -32.87 4.42
N SER A 319 15.18 -33.57 5.46
CA SER A 319 14.99 -33.14 6.84
C SER A 319 15.61 -31.77 7.14
N GLY A 320 16.70 -31.40 6.46
CA GLY A 320 17.33 -30.08 6.59
C GLY A 320 16.44 -28.97 6.04
N SER A 321 15.87 -29.15 4.84
CA SER A 321 14.95 -28.17 4.24
C SER A 321 13.67 -28.03 5.06
N LEU A 322 13.14 -29.15 5.59
CA LEU A 322 11.96 -29.12 6.44
C LEU A 322 12.20 -28.33 7.73
N LYS A 323 13.32 -28.64 8.43
CA LYS A 323 13.69 -27.90 9.64
C LYS A 323 13.83 -26.40 9.36
N ASN A 324 14.51 -26.02 8.29
CA ASN A 324 14.70 -24.61 7.95
C ASN A 324 13.37 -23.89 7.74
N LEU A 325 12.37 -24.53 7.10
CA LEU A 325 11.08 -23.90 6.79
C LEU A 325 10.10 -23.89 7.97
N SER A 326 10.26 -24.78 8.94
CA SER A 326 9.36 -24.92 10.10
C SER A 326 9.97 -24.45 11.42
N SER A 327 11.25 -24.09 11.45
CA SER A 327 11.93 -23.69 12.70
C SER A 327 11.82 -22.19 12.96
N THR A 328 12.24 -21.79 14.16
CA THR A 328 12.44 -20.39 14.56
C THR A 328 13.88 -19.92 14.31
N ASP A 329 14.69 -20.71 13.59
CA ASP A 329 16.05 -20.36 13.22
C ASP A 329 16.08 -19.44 11.99
N PRO A 330 17.07 -18.54 11.87
CA PRO A 330 17.21 -17.67 10.69
C PRO A 330 17.48 -18.47 9.40
N ILE A 331 16.70 -18.20 8.38
CA ILE A 331 16.91 -18.70 7.02
C ILE A 331 17.75 -17.72 6.22
N HIS A 332 18.75 -18.22 5.50
CA HIS A 332 19.51 -17.48 4.51
C HIS A 332 18.79 -17.54 3.15
N ALA A 333 18.47 -16.39 2.58
CA ALA A 333 17.78 -16.26 1.30
C ALA A 333 18.42 -15.17 0.43
N GLU A 334 18.20 -15.29 -0.88
CA GLU A 334 18.77 -14.38 -1.86
C GLU A 334 17.72 -14.11 -2.95
N LYS A 335 17.32 -12.85 -3.11
CA LYS A 335 16.55 -12.44 -4.29
C LYS A 335 17.47 -12.18 -5.47
N LYS A 336 16.96 -12.44 -6.67
CA LYS A 336 17.73 -12.21 -7.88
C LYS A 336 18.12 -10.73 -8.01
N PHE A 337 19.44 -10.48 -8.15
CA PHE A 337 20.04 -9.14 -8.23
C PHE A 337 19.98 -8.29 -6.96
N GLU A 338 19.66 -8.87 -5.82
CA GLU A 338 19.70 -8.21 -4.52
C GLU A 338 20.78 -8.87 -3.63
N ALA A 339 21.19 -8.17 -2.56
CA ALA A 339 22.08 -8.75 -1.57
C ALA A 339 21.36 -9.87 -0.78
N PRO A 340 22.07 -10.97 -0.43
CA PRO A 340 21.48 -11.99 0.41
C PRO A 340 21.12 -11.44 1.80
N PHE A 341 20.07 -12.01 2.39
CA PHE A 341 19.57 -11.60 3.71
C PHE A 341 19.16 -12.80 4.54
N ASN A 342 19.03 -12.58 5.85
CA ASN A 342 18.55 -13.59 6.78
C ASN A 342 17.19 -13.13 7.36
N PHE A 343 16.26 -14.06 7.53
CA PHE A 343 14.99 -13.82 8.18
C PHE A 343 14.55 -15.04 9.00
N ILE A 344 13.72 -14.82 9.99
CA ILE A 344 13.07 -15.88 10.76
C ILE A 344 11.75 -16.23 10.08
N PRO A 345 11.43 -17.51 9.83
CA PRO A 345 10.13 -17.91 9.30
C PRO A 345 8.98 -17.41 10.17
N THR A 346 7.90 -17.01 9.52
CA THR A 346 6.67 -16.54 10.18
C THR A 346 5.44 -17.31 9.69
N HIS A 347 5.67 -18.43 9.00
CA HIS A 347 4.63 -19.14 8.25
C HIS A 347 4.48 -20.59 8.69
N THR A 348 3.28 -21.11 8.52
CA THR A 348 3.02 -22.54 8.46
C THR A 348 3.16 -23.03 7.02
N THR A 349 3.91 -24.12 6.83
CA THR A 349 4.07 -24.75 5.50
C THR A 349 3.14 -25.93 5.38
N VAL A 350 2.32 -25.94 4.32
CA VAL A 350 1.37 -27.00 4.00
C VAL A 350 1.76 -27.67 2.68
N LEU A 351 2.07 -28.96 2.73
CA LEU A 351 2.25 -29.81 1.56
C LEU A 351 0.96 -30.59 1.30
N TYR A 352 0.29 -30.36 0.19
CA TYR A 352 -0.85 -31.20 -0.21
C TYR A 352 -0.50 -32.02 -1.45
N THR A 353 -0.74 -33.32 -1.35
CA THR A 353 -0.24 -34.30 -2.36
C THR A 353 -1.14 -35.53 -2.45
N ASN A 354 -1.02 -36.23 -3.58
CA ASN A 354 -1.66 -37.53 -3.81
C ASN A 354 -0.77 -38.72 -3.44
N HIS A 355 0.52 -38.48 -3.17
CA HIS A 355 1.47 -39.54 -2.84
C HIS A 355 2.18 -39.18 -1.52
N LEU A 356 2.19 -40.14 -0.59
CA LEU A 356 2.94 -39.94 0.65
C LEU A 356 4.45 -39.86 0.33
N PRO A 357 5.14 -38.83 0.80
CA PRO A 357 6.59 -38.73 0.65
C PRO A 357 7.30 -39.80 1.47
N LYS A 358 8.48 -40.22 1.01
CA LYS A 358 9.37 -41.05 1.82
C LYS A 358 10.06 -40.16 2.85
N VAL A 359 10.08 -40.64 4.10
CA VAL A 359 10.76 -39.99 5.24
C VAL A 359 11.96 -40.87 5.62
N GLY A 360 13.06 -40.25 6.05
CA GLY A 360 14.20 -40.98 6.57
C GLY A 360 15.55 -40.50 6.09
#